data_4a30a48b3739364fa9f84216f36d206e
#
_entry.id   4a30a48b3739364fa9f84216f36d206e
#
_cell.length_a   1.000
_cell.length_b   1.000
_cell.length_c   1.000
_cell.angle_alpha   90.00
_cell.angle_beta   90.00
_cell.angle_gamma   90.00
#
_symmetry.space_group_name_H-M   'P 1'
#
loop_
_entity.id
_entity.type
_entity.pdbx_description
1 polymer ?
#
loop_
_entity_poly.entity_id
_entity_poly.type
_entity_poly.pdbx_seq_one_letter_code
_entity_poly.pdbx_strand_id
1 'polypeptide(L)'
;MLLIREIMYCKPGKVRAMVDKSLAMAKLSEETGMGKMRVMTDFCAERYWTIVSEFEVPSMQAFEEMMKGEGQSPEITKKYEKLMEGYHDLVDYGRREVYKIEG
;
A
#
# COMPACT_ATOMS: atom_id res chain seq x y z
N MET A 1 1.70 -8.54 16.47
CA MET A 1 1.38 -7.63 15.36
C MET A 1 2.59 -7.44 14.46
N LEU A 2 2.37 -7.45 13.20
CA LEU A 2 3.39 -7.17 12.20
C LEU A 2 3.09 -5.84 11.52
N LEU A 3 4.12 -5.10 11.18
CA LEU A 3 4.03 -3.90 10.36
C LEU A 3 4.48 -4.27 8.95
N ILE A 4 3.62 -4.04 7.98
CA ILE A 4 3.93 -4.21 6.57
C ILE A 4 4.25 -2.84 6.00
N ARG A 5 5.40 -2.72 5.38
CA ARG A 5 5.84 -1.48 4.75
C ARG A 5 6.09 -1.72 3.28
N GLU A 6 5.30 -1.05 2.45
CA GLU A 6 5.49 -1.06 0.99
C GLU A 6 6.24 0.19 0.60
N ILE A 7 7.41 0.03 0.00
CA ILE A 7 8.25 1.16 -0.42
C ILE A 7 8.29 1.14 -1.95
N MET A 8 7.81 2.21 -2.55
CA MET A 8 7.77 2.33 -4.01
C MET A 8 8.57 3.54 -4.47
N TYR A 9 9.42 3.32 -5.46
CA TYR A 9 10.22 4.36 -6.07
C TYR A 9 9.57 4.77 -7.37
N CYS A 10 9.03 5.98 -7.40
CA CYS A 10 8.27 6.48 -8.53
C CYS A 10 9.19 7.07 -9.60
N LYS A 11 8.70 7.11 -10.82
CA LYS A 11 9.36 7.82 -11.90
C LYS A 11 9.29 9.33 -11.64
N PRO A 12 10.29 10.11 -12.07
CA PRO A 12 10.28 11.55 -11.88
C PRO A 12 8.99 12.19 -12.39
N GLY A 13 8.40 13.05 -11.56
CA GLY A 13 7.16 13.74 -11.89
C GLY A 13 5.89 12.92 -11.74
N LYS A 14 6.00 11.64 -11.32
CA LYS A 14 4.84 10.74 -11.21
C LYS A 14 4.40 10.49 -9.77
N VAL A 15 5.09 11.07 -8.80
CA VAL A 15 4.82 10.80 -7.38
C VAL A 15 3.42 11.24 -6.96
N ARG A 16 2.96 12.40 -7.42
CA ARG A 16 1.64 12.89 -7.02
C ARG A 16 0.52 11.97 -7.50
N ALA A 17 0.60 11.50 -8.73
CA ALA A 17 -0.39 10.56 -9.26
C ALA A 17 -0.41 9.26 -8.45
N MET A 18 0.76 8.78 -8.02
CA MET A 18 0.83 7.57 -7.19
C MET A 18 0.34 7.82 -5.76
N VAL A 19 0.61 9.00 -5.20
CA VAL A 19 0.07 9.40 -3.89
C VAL A 19 -1.46 9.37 -3.92
N ASP A 20 -2.06 9.91 -4.97
CA ASP A 20 -3.52 9.93 -5.10
C ASP A 20 -4.10 8.51 -5.11
N LYS A 21 -3.46 7.59 -5.84
CA LYS A 21 -3.87 6.17 -5.84
C LYS A 21 -3.72 5.55 -4.45
N SER A 22 -2.61 5.82 -3.78
CA SER A 22 -2.32 5.26 -2.45
C SER A 22 -3.30 5.78 -1.40
N LEU A 23 -3.65 7.07 -1.45
CA LEU A 23 -4.64 7.66 -0.54
C LEU A 23 -6.03 7.09 -0.78
N ALA A 24 -6.40 6.87 -2.04
CA ALA A 24 -7.68 6.23 -2.36
C ALA A 24 -7.71 4.79 -1.85
N MET A 25 -6.61 4.07 -1.96
CA MET A 25 -6.46 2.72 -1.42
C MET A 25 -6.60 2.72 0.10
N ALA A 26 -5.96 3.66 0.79
CA ALA A 26 -6.03 3.79 2.24
C ALA A 26 -7.47 4.05 2.69
N LYS A 27 -8.18 4.92 1.98
CA LYS A 27 -9.59 5.22 2.27
C LYS A 27 -10.46 3.98 2.09
N LEU A 28 -10.28 3.25 1.02
CA LEU A 28 -11.04 2.03 0.76
C LEU A 28 -10.76 0.97 1.82
N SER A 29 -9.51 0.82 2.25
CA SER A 29 -9.14 -0.12 3.30
C SER A 29 -9.85 0.20 4.62
N GLU A 30 -9.92 1.47 4.98
CA GLU A 30 -10.62 1.90 6.19
C GLU A 30 -12.14 1.67 6.07
N GLU A 31 -12.73 2.01 4.93
CA GLU A 31 -14.16 1.82 4.69
C GLU A 31 -14.58 0.35 4.70
N THR A 32 -13.72 -0.54 4.25
CA THR A 32 -14.02 -1.98 4.18
C THR A 32 -13.58 -2.75 5.42
N GLY A 33 -13.11 -2.05 6.46
CA GLY A 33 -12.73 -2.69 7.72
C GLY A 33 -11.40 -3.42 7.67
N MET A 34 -10.58 -3.18 6.66
CA MET A 34 -9.27 -3.84 6.52
C MET A 34 -8.16 -3.13 7.30
N GLY A 35 -8.52 -2.06 8.03
CA GLY A 35 -7.59 -1.33 8.87
C GLY A 35 -7.12 -0.02 8.28
N LYS A 36 -6.24 0.63 9.02
CA LYS A 36 -5.69 1.92 8.62
C LYS A 36 -4.38 1.72 7.88
N MET A 37 -4.23 2.44 6.80
CA MET A 37 -2.99 2.49 6.03
C MET A 37 -2.46 3.92 6.08
N ARG A 38 -1.19 4.08 6.41
CA ARG A 38 -0.52 5.36 6.42
C ARG A 38 0.29 5.50 5.14
N VAL A 39 0.17 6.65 4.49
CA VAL A 39 0.88 6.93 3.25
C VAL A 39 1.83 8.10 3.50
N MET A 40 3.10 7.93 3.16
CA MET A 40 4.15 8.91 3.38
C MET A 40 4.95 9.09 2.09
N THR A 41 5.48 10.31 1.92
CA THR A 41 6.41 10.57 0.83
C THR A 41 7.75 11.01 1.43
N ASP A 42 8.81 10.93 0.65
CA ASP A 42 10.13 11.33 1.13
C ASP A 42 10.18 12.83 1.40
N PHE A 43 10.59 13.17 2.61
CA PHE A 43 11.08 14.51 2.94
C PHE A 43 12.60 14.50 2.88
N CYS A 44 13.17 13.42 3.46
CA CYS A 44 14.60 13.13 3.38
C CYS A 44 14.75 11.62 3.46
N ALA A 45 15.14 10.97 2.38
CA ALA A 45 15.24 9.52 2.30
C ALA A 45 16.38 9.11 1.38
N GLU A 46 16.62 7.81 1.26
CA GLU A 46 17.68 7.28 0.43
C GLU A 46 17.53 7.69 -1.04
N ARG A 47 16.29 7.76 -1.52
CA ARG A 47 16.01 8.14 -2.91
C ARG A 47 14.90 9.18 -2.97
N TYR A 48 14.94 10.02 -3.98
CA TYR A 48 13.83 10.93 -4.31
C TYR A 48 12.66 10.15 -4.88
N TRP A 49 11.48 10.74 -4.84
CA TRP A 49 10.26 10.21 -5.45
C TRP A 49 9.82 8.90 -4.79
N THR A 50 9.97 8.80 -3.47
CA THR A 50 9.65 7.60 -2.72
C THR A 50 8.29 7.74 -2.06
N ILE A 51 7.47 6.68 -2.14
CA ILE A 51 6.23 6.56 -1.39
C ILE A 51 6.35 5.36 -0.47
N VAL A 52 5.97 5.54 0.79
CA VAL A 52 5.92 4.45 1.76
C VAL A 52 4.50 4.31 2.26
N SER A 53 3.94 3.12 2.16
CA SER A 53 2.65 2.79 2.73
C SER A 53 2.86 1.80 3.86
N GLU A 54 2.25 2.06 5.01
CA GLU A 54 2.38 1.19 6.19
C GLU A 54 1.02 0.79 6.71
N PHE A 55 0.89 -0.49 7.07
CA PHE A 55 -0.29 -0.99 7.74
C PHE A 55 0.07 -2.17 8.63
N GLU A 56 -0.76 -2.45 9.62
CA GLU A 56 -0.52 -3.52 10.59
C GLU A 56 -1.43 -4.71 10.30
N VAL A 57 -0.88 -5.89 10.51
CA VAL A 57 -1.63 -7.15 10.38
C VAL A 57 -1.32 -8.05 11.58
N PRO A 58 -2.24 -8.93 11.98
CA PRO A 58 -2.00 -9.81 13.12
C PRO A 58 -0.95 -10.89 12.85
N SER A 59 -0.84 -11.36 11.60
CA SER A 59 0.08 -12.43 11.23
C SER A 59 0.39 -12.41 9.73
N MET A 60 1.39 -13.15 9.31
CA MET A 60 1.67 -13.32 7.88
C MET A 60 0.54 -14.06 7.17
N GLN A 61 -0.10 -15.01 7.85
CA GLN A 61 -1.23 -15.71 7.27
C GLN A 61 -2.37 -14.73 6.94
N ALA A 62 -2.68 -13.81 7.87
CA ALA A 62 -3.70 -12.79 7.64
C ALA A 62 -3.32 -11.90 6.46
N PHE A 63 -2.05 -11.54 6.33
CA PHE A 63 -1.57 -10.75 5.21
C PHE A 63 -1.73 -11.49 3.87
N GLU A 64 -1.35 -12.76 3.83
CA GLU A 64 -1.50 -13.59 2.63
C GLU A 64 -2.95 -13.72 2.20
N GLU A 65 -3.85 -13.94 3.16
CA GLU A 65 -5.29 -14.02 2.90
C GLU A 65 -5.82 -12.69 2.34
N MET A 66 -5.36 -11.58 2.89
CA MET A 66 -5.73 -10.25 2.42
C MET A 66 -5.26 -10.02 0.97
N MET A 67 -4.03 -10.41 0.64
CA MET A 67 -3.46 -10.24 -0.69
C MET A 67 -4.18 -11.12 -1.74
N LYS A 68 -4.70 -12.27 -1.32
CA LYS A 68 -5.49 -13.15 -2.20
C LYS A 68 -6.94 -12.69 -2.34
N GLY A 69 -7.36 -11.71 -1.57
CA GLY A 69 -8.75 -11.24 -1.57
C GLY A 69 -9.71 -12.16 -0.86
N GLU A 70 -9.21 -13.09 -0.05
CA GLU A 70 -10.06 -13.99 0.73
C GLU A 70 -10.89 -13.20 1.74
N GLY A 71 -12.17 -13.54 1.86
CA GLY A 71 -13.08 -12.84 2.73
C GLY A 71 -13.60 -11.51 2.20
N GLN A 72 -13.19 -11.12 0.99
CA GLN A 72 -13.69 -9.92 0.32
C GLN A 72 -14.77 -10.27 -0.70
N SER A 73 -15.74 -9.36 -0.86
CA SER A 73 -16.69 -9.50 -1.95
C SER A 73 -16.02 -9.24 -3.30
N PRO A 74 -16.54 -9.81 -4.40
CA PRO A 74 -16.01 -9.49 -5.73
C PRO A 74 -16.05 -8.02 -6.08
N GLU A 75 -17.01 -7.27 -5.56
CA GLU A 75 -17.13 -5.83 -5.77
C GLU A 75 -15.97 -5.07 -5.16
N ILE A 76 -15.59 -5.43 -3.94
CA ILE A 76 -14.46 -4.78 -3.24
C ILE A 76 -13.15 -5.09 -3.96
N THR A 77 -12.97 -6.34 -4.37
CA THR A 77 -11.79 -6.75 -5.13
C THR A 77 -11.66 -5.94 -6.42
N LYS A 78 -12.75 -5.75 -7.14
CA LYS A 78 -12.76 -4.93 -8.36
C LYS A 78 -12.42 -3.47 -8.09
N LYS A 79 -12.88 -2.92 -6.98
CA LYS A 79 -12.54 -1.54 -6.59
C LYS A 79 -11.04 -1.38 -6.36
N TYR A 80 -10.41 -2.32 -5.67
CA TYR A 80 -8.96 -2.30 -5.46
C TYR A 80 -8.20 -2.39 -6.77
N GLU A 81 -8.59 -3.30 -7.64
CA GLU A 81 -7.97 -3.47 -8.95
C GLU A 81 -8.06 -2.19 -9.78
N LYS A 82 -9.23 -1.56 -9.78
CA LYS A 82 -9.45 -0.33 -10.52
C LYS A 82 -8.60 0.83 -9.98
N LEU A 83 -8.50 0.95 -8.65
CA LEU A 83 -7.68 2.00 -8.03
C LEU A 83 -6.20 1.87 -8.40
N MET A 84 -5.71 0.64 -8.51
CA MET A 84 -4.30 0.39 -8.82
C MET A 84 -4.01 0.26 -10.31
N GLU A 85 -5.05 0.36 -11.15
CA GLU A 85 -4.86 0.29 -12.59
C GLU A 85 -3.86 1.36 -13.07
N GLY A 86 -2.87 0.94 -13.85
CA GLY A 86 -1.88 1.84 -14.40
C GLY A 86 -0.74 2.24 -13.48
N TYR A 87 -0.67 1.71 -12.24
CA TYR A 87 0.39 2.11 -11.31
C TYR A 87 1.78 1.72 -11.82
N HIS A 88 1.89 0.69 -12.66
CA HIS A 88 3.16 0.29 -13.25
C HIS A 88 3.80 1.38 -14.11
N ASP A 89 2.99 2.27 -14.65
CA ASP A 89 3.49 3.40 -15.44
C ASP A 89 4.06 4.52 -14.56
N LEU A 90 3.75 4.50 -13.28
CA LEU A 90 4.14 5.53 -12.30
C LEU A 90 5.34 5.11 -11.46
N VAL A 91 5.57 3.83 -11.30
CA VAL A 91 6.56 3.26 -10.39
C VAL A 91 7.68 2.58 -11.16
N ASP A 92 8.92 2.88 -10.76
CA ASP A 92 10.12 2.24 -11.31
C ASP A 92 10.25 0.81 -10.75
N TYR A 93 10.32 0.71 -9.44
CA TYR A 93 10.31 -0.55 -8.73
C TYR A 93 9.95 -0.31 -7.27
N GLY A 94 9.69 -1.39 -6.55
CA GLY A 94 9.36 -1.32 -5.14
C GLY A 94 9.94 -2.49 -4.36
N ARG A 95 9.80 -2.39 -3.05
CA ARG A 95 10.16 -3.49 -2.15
C ARG A 95 9.19 -3.50 -0.98
N ARG A 96 9.16 -4.64 -0.29
CA ARG A 96 8.34 -4.83 0.90
C ARG A 96 9.23 -5.17 2.07
N GLU A 97 8.94 -4.55 3.21
CA GLU A 97 9.59 -4.86 4.47
C GLU A 97 8.51 -5.28 5.46
N VAL A 98 8.82 -6.26 6.29
CA VAL A 98 7.90 -6.72 7.32
C VAL A 98 8.65 -6.69 8.65
N TYR A 99 8.08 -6.01 9.62
CA TYR A 99 8.68 -5.87 10.94
C TYR A 99 7.75 -6.44 12.01
N LYS A 100 8.33 -7.07 13.01
CA LYS A 100 7.60 -7.46 14.21
C LYS A 100 7.56 -6.27 15.14
N ILE A 101 6.37 -5.89 15.58
CA ILE A 101 6.21 -4.78 16.51
C ILE A 101 6.53 -5.28 17.92
N GLU A 102 7.53 -4.69 18.54
CA GLU A 102 8.00 -5.09 19.87
C GLU A 102 7.41 -4.25 21.01
N GLY A 103 6.86 -3.11 20.71
CA GLY A 103 6.28 -2.28 21.77
C GLY A 103 5.46 -1.12 21.29
#